data_53d0821c2be3a179abca70d04ff296b3
#
_entry.id   53d0821c2be3a179abca70d04ff296b3
#
_cell.length_a   1.000
_cell.length_b   1.000
_cell.length_c   1.000
_cell.angle_alpha   90.00
_cell.angle_beta   90.00
_cell.angle_gamma   90.00
#
_symmetry.space_group_name_H-M   'P 1'
#
loop_
_entity.id
_entity.type
_entity.pdbx_description
1 polymer ?
#
loop_
_entity_poly.entity_id
_entity_poly.type
_entity_poly.pdbx_seq_one_letter_code
_entity_poly.pdbx_strand_id
1 'polypeptide(L)'
;FGMMSVLALPAILESSGANFTEMIGGMGYFFIIALPLTALFGLLIIPDDKKSEGTSFPKIKEIPLLLKGNKPLQRTLAIEFLCSSGSSISGATYIYLARYVFDMGDISSRILFLYFLAGLLIMPFWMKLSYIIGKSKTLLISTLLCSLTLSAYIFIDTRDALPVLIALTILYGIGYGAPFTLTRALMADIVDADELRTENKRPGLFYSILTTFSKVGAAIAVGAVYSYLEWSGFRPGEVASEEVKGIILF
;
A
#
# COMPACT_ATOMS: atom_id res chain seq x y z
N PHE A 1 -5.82 5.61 -10.03
CA PHE A 1 -5.60 5.63 -11.51
C PHE A 1 -4.12 5.75 -11.85
N GLY A 2 -3.36 6.74 -11.34
CA GLY A 2 -1.94 6.95 -11.69
C GLY A 2 -1.05 5.71 -11.48
N MET A 3 -1.20 5.01 -10.36
CA MET A 3 -0.45 3.78 -10.08
C MET A 3 -0.79 2.64 -11.07
N MET A 4 -2.05 2.53 -11.48
CA MET A 4 -2.49 1.56 -12.50
C MET A 4 -1.87 1.86 -13.86
N SER A 5 -1.81 3.14 -14.25
CA SER A 5 -1.19 3.55 -15.52
C SER A 5 0.31 3.21 -15.56
N VAL A 6 1.01 3.42 -14.44
CA VAL A 6 2.44 3.09 -14.31
C VAL A 6 2.69 1.59 -14.39
N LEU A 7 1.82 0.77 -13.79
CA LEU A 7 1.95 -0.69 -13.80
C LEU A 7 1.47 -1.34 -15.11
N ALA A 8 0.55 -0.69 -15.82
CA ALA A 8 0.11 -1.17 -17.13
C ALA A 8 1.23 -1.06 -18.19
N LEU A 9 2.09 -0.04 -18.09
CA LEU A 9 3.19 0.17 -19.02
C LEU A 9 4.17 -1.01 -19.10
N PRO A 10 4.74 -1.51 -17.99
CA PRO A 10 5.60 -2.70 -18.03
C PRO A 10 4.88 -3.93 -18.57
N ALA A 11 3.61 -4.14 -18.19
CA ALA A 11 2.83 -5.28 -18.70
C ALA A 11 2.60 -5.22 -20.21
N ILE A 12 2.41 -4.03 -20.79
CA ILE A 12 2.27 -3.81 -22.22
C ILE A 12 3.62 -3.98 -22.93
N LEU A 13 4.69 -3.41 -22.39
CA LEU A 13 6.03 -3.50 -22.97
C LEU A 13 6.57 -4.91 -22.92
N GLU A 14 6.32 -5.64 -21.83
CA GLU A 14 6.66 -7.06 -21.68
C GLU A 14 5.96 -7.92 -22.76
N SER A 15 4.67 -7.63 -23.04
CA SER A 15 3.94 -8.31 -24.11
C SER A 15 4.49 -8.02 -25.52
N SER A 16 5.22 -6.93 -25.69
CA SER A 16 5.88 -6.52 -26.93
C SER A 16 7.32 -7.02 -27.06
N GLY A 17 7.82 -7.81 -26.09
CA GLY A 17 9.18 -8.35 -26.08
C GLY A 17 10.26 -7.37 -25.62
N ALA A 18 9.89 -6.29 -24.94
CA ALA A 18 10.83 -5.29 -24.44
C ALA A 18 11.71 -5.85 -23.31
N ASN A 19 12.98 -5.44 -23.28
CA ASN A 19 13.93 -5.79 -22.23
C ASN A 19 13.60 -5.04 -20.93
N PHE A 20 14.04 -5.58 -19.78
CA PHE A 20 13.84 -4.99 -18.45
C PHE A 20 14.28 -3.52 -18.36
N THR A 21 15.38 -3.15 -19.01
CA THR A 21 15.87 -1.75 -19.08
C THR A 21 14.92 -0.85 -19.84
N GLU A 22 14.31 -1.34 -20.92
CA GLU A 22 13.33 -0.59 -21.72
C GLU A 22 12.02 -0.39 -20.95
N MET A 23 11.59 -1.40 -20.18
CA MET A 23 10.43 -1.28 -19.29
C MET A 23 10.62 -0.20 -18.22
N ILE A 24 11.79 -0.19 -17.55
CA ILE A 24 12.11 0.86 -16.55
C ILE A 24 12.22 2.23 -17.22
N GLY A 25 12.88 2.30 -18.38
CA GLY A 25 12.98 3.55 -19.16
C GLY A 25 11.60 4.10 -19.53
N GLY A 26 10.69 3.25 -20.00
CA GLY A 26 9.31 3.63 -20.31
C GLY A 26 8.54 4.18 -19.12
N MET A 27 8.69 3.56 -17.93
CA MET A 27 8.12 4.09 -16.68
C MET A 27 8.70 5.47 -16.34
N GLY A 28 10.02 5.65 -16.50
CA GLY A 28 10.70 6.93 -16.27
C GLY A 28 10.16 8.04 -17.18
N TYR A 29 10.05 7.79 -18.48
CA TYR A 29 9.47 8.75 -19.42
C TYR A 29 8.02 9.09 -19.11
N PHE A 30 7.22 8.09 -18.71
CA PHE A 30 5.85 8.34 -18.28
C PHE A 30 5.79 9.30 -17.10
N PHE A 31 6.63 9.11 -16.07
CA PHE A 31 6.66 10.01 -14.92
C PHE A 31 7.12 11.41 -15.27
N ILE A 32 8.13 11.56 -16.11
CA ILE A 32 8.64 12.88 -16.57
C ILE A 32 7.55 13.69 -17.26
N ILE A 33 6.63 13.04 -17.98
CA ILE A 33 5.53 13.70 -18.68
C ILE A 33 4.29 13.86 -17.77
N ALA A 34 3.88 12.78 -17.08
CA ALA A 34 2.64 12.75 -16.32
C ALA A 34 2.68 13.65 -15.07
N LEU A 35 3.82 13.73 -14.36
CA LEU A 35 3.93 14.57 -13.17
C LEU A 35 3.74 16.06 -13.46
N PRO A 36 4.45 16.68 -14.41
CA PRO A 36 4.20 18.10 -14.74
C PRO A 36 2.79 18.36 -15.24
N LEU A 37 2.24 17.45 -16.05
CA LEU A 37 0.86 17.60 -16.57
C LEU A 37 -0.16 17.57 -15.43
N THR A 38 -0.07 16.59 -14.52
CA THR A 38 -1.00 16.49 -13.38
C THR A 38 -0.86 17.69 -12.44
N ALA A 39 0.37 18.16 -12.19
CA ALA A 39 0.60 19.36 -11.41
C ALA A 39 0.00 20.61 -12.07
N LEU A 40 0.17 20.77 -13.38
CA LEU A 40 -0.41 21.86 -14.14
C LEU A 40 -1.94 21.83 -14.12
N PHE A 41 -2.55 20.66 -14.31
CA PHE A 41 -3.99 20.49 -14.15
C PHE A 41 -4.47 20.88 -12.76
N GLY A 42 -3.76 20.46 -11.71
CA GLY A 42 -4.07 20.84 -10.33
C GLY A 42 -4.04 22.35 -10.13
N LEU A 43 -3.00 23.02 -10.62
CA LEU A 43 -2.86 24.48 -10.53
C LEU A 43 -3.93 25.26 -11.30
N LEU A 44 -4.38 24.74 -12.44
CA LEU A 44 -5.37 25.42 -13.29
C LEU A 44 -6.82 25.21 -12.85
N ILE A 45 -7.12 24.04 -12.25
CA ILE A 45 -8.50 23.63 -11.95
C ILE A 45 -8.89 23.88 -10.49
N ILE A 46 -7.93 23.75 -9.57
CA ILE A 46 -8.24 23.90 -8.14
C ILE A 46 -8.15 25.38 -7.78
N PRO A 47 -9.28 26.06 -7.45
CA PRO A 47 -9.24 27.42 -6.98
C PRO A 47 -8.56 27.49 -5.62
N ASP A 48 -7.59 28.39 -5.47
CA ASP A 48 -6.99 28.72 -4.19
C ASP A 48 -8.04 29.39 -3.29
N ASP A 49 -8.38 28.74 -2.20
CA ASP A 49 -9.23 29.31 -1.19
C ASP A 49 -8.41 30.32 -0.37
N LYS A 50 -8.42 31.59 -0.82
CA LYS A 50 -7.68 32.71 -0.19
C LYS A 50 -8.14 33.03 1.23
N LYS A 51 -9.18 32.37 1.74
CA LYS A 51 -9.75 32.56 3.09
C LYS A 51 -9.35 31.47 4.06
N SER A 52 -8.09 31.05 4.05
CA SER A 52 -7.55 30.34 5.22
C SER A 52 -7.22 31.36 6.33
N GLU A 53 -8.25 32.04 6.82
CA GLU A 53 -8.11 32.92 7.97
C GLU A 53 -7.76 32.08 9.20
N GLY A 54 -6.55 32.24 9.70
CA GLY A 54 -6.19 31.86 11.07
C GLY A 54 -5.70 30.47 11.36
N THR A 55 -5.30 29.66 10.37
CA THR A 55 -4.56 28.43 10.68
C THR A 55 -3.14 28.78 11.12
N SER A 56 -2.96 28.97 12.44
CA SER A 56 -1.61 28.94 13.01
C SER A 56 -0.99 27.59 12.66
N PHE A 57 0.18 27.60 12.01
CA PHE A 57 0.93 26.37 11.78
C PHE A 57 1.10 25.64 13.10
N PRO A 58 0.61 24.40 13.25
CA PRO A 58 0.73 23.67 14.48
C PRO A 58 2.21 23.50 14.81
N LYS A 59 2.60 23.91 16.00
CA LYS A 59 3.98 23.74 16.46
C LYS A 59 4.21 22.25 16.65
N ILE A 60 5.31 21.73 16.13
CA ILE A 60 5.72 20.31 16.26
C ILE A 60 5.63 19.85 17.73
N LYS A 61 5.83 20.76 18.68
CA LYS A 61 5.69 20.51 20.13
C LYS A 61 4.25 20.17 20.59
N GLU A 62 3.24 20.47 19.78
CA GLU A 62 1.83 20.18 20.10
C GLU A 62 1.44 18.74 19.73
N ILE A 63 2.19 18.08 18.83
CA ILE A 63 1.91 16.72 18.36
C ILE A 63 1.86 15.70 19.52
N PRO A 64 2.83 15.64 20.46
CA PRO A 64 2.77 14.71 21.57
C PRO A 64 1.56 14.93 22.48
N LEU A 65 1.16 16.18 22.69
CA LEU A 65 0.00 16.54 23.50
C LEU A 65 -1.31 16.11 22.83
N LEU A 66 -1.39 16.28 21.51
CA LEU A 66 -2.52 15.87 20.68
C LEU A 66 -2.69 14.37 20.67
N LEU A 67 -1.58 13.62 20.63
CA LEU A 67 -1.55 12.17 20.71
C LEU A 67 -1.98 11.67 22.10
N LYS A 68 -1.45 12.24 23.17
CA LYS A 68 -1.61 11.74 24.55
C LYS A 68 -3.05 11.75 25.05
N GLY A 69 -3.92 12.61 24.53
CA GLY A 69 -5.33 12.74 24.95
C GLY A 69 -6.34 12.07 24.01
N ASN A 70 -5.93 11.59 22.83
CA ASN A 70 -6.83 11.15 21.77
C ASN A 70 -6.66 9.63 21.47
N LYS A 71 -7.37 8.79 22.22
CA LYS A 71 -7.33 7.32 22.03
C LYS A 71 -7.76 6.87 20.63
N PRO A 72 -8.83 7.42 20.00
CA PRO A 72 -9.16 7.10 18.60
C PRO A 72 -8.02 7.39 17.65
N LEU A 73 -7.35 8.54 17.77
CA LEU A 73 -6.20 8.89 16.95
C LEU A 73 -5.06 7.89 17.12
N GLN A 74 -4.67 7.58 18.36
CA GLN A 74 -3.62 6.59 18.63
C GLN A 74 -3.90 5.23 17.98
N ARG A 75 -5.14 4.74 18.09
CA ARG A 75 -5.55 3.48 17.50
C ARG A 75 -5.49 3.52 15.97
N THR A 76 -5.98 4.58 15.35
CA THR A 76 -5.96 4.74 13.89
C THR A 76 -4.53 4.83 13.37
N LEU A 77 -3.63 5.54 14.07
CA LEU A 77 -2.21 5.62 13.70
C LEU A 77 -1.51 4.27 13.85
N ALA A 78 -1.79 3.51 14.91
CA ALA A 78 -1.25 2.17 15.09
C ALA A 78 -1.72 1.21 13.98
N ILE A 79 -3.00 1.27 13.62
CA ILE A 79 -3.56 0.49 12.51
C ILE A 79 -2.87 0.86 11.19
N GLU A 80 -2.76 2.15 10.89
CA GLU A 80 -2.10 2.62 9.66
C GLU A 80 -0.64 2.17 9.60
N PHE A 81 0.10 2.29 10.70
CA PHE A 81 1.47 1.83 10.81
C PHE A 81 1.58 0.33 10.52
N LEU A 82 0.76 -0.50 11.16
CA LEU A 82 0.77 -1.96 10.98
C LEU A 82 0.33 -2.39 9.57
N CYS A 83 -0.74 -1.79 9.05
CA CYS A 83 -1.21 -2.08 7.69
C CYS A 83 -0.17 -1.67 6.64
N SER A 84 0.45 -0.49 6.80
CA SER A 84 1.49 -0.02 5.91
C SER A 84 2.76 -0.88 5.99
N SER A 85 3.15 -1.31 7.19
CA SER A 85 4.27 -2.23 7.37
C SER A 85 4.00 -3.58 6.70
N GLY A 86 2.84 -4.19 6.95
CA GLY A 86 2.48 -5.49 6.36
C GLY A 86 2.41 -5.44 4.83
N SER A 87 1.81 -4.39 4.25
CA SER A 87 1.76 -4.23 2.81
C SER A 87 3.13 -3.97 2.19
N SER A 88 4.02 -3.28 2.89
CA SER A 88 5.39 -3.02 2.42
C SER A 88 6.27 -4.28 2.48
N ILE A 89 6.11 -5.12 3.50
CA ILE A 89 6.74 -6.45 3.56
C ILE A 89 6.28 -7.28 2.37
N SER A 90 4.96 -7.40 2.19
CA SER A 90 4.37 -8.16 1.09
C SER A 90 4.83 -7.67 -0.28
N GLY A 91 4.86 -6.35 -0.50
CA GLY A 91 5.35 -5.75 -1.75
C GLY A 91 6.85 -5.98 -1.98
N ALA A 92 7.68 -5.88 -0.94
CA ALA A 92 9.13 -6.11 -1.04
C ALA A 92 9.46 -7.58 -1.33
N THR A 93 8.73 -8.52 -0.75
CA THR A 93 8.96 -9.96 -0.90
C THR A 93 8.33 -10.55 -2.15
N TYR A 94 7.27 -9.94 -2.70
CA TYR A 94 6.51 -10.48 -3.82
C TYR A 94 7.36 -10.82 -5.04
N ILE A 95 8.26 -9.92 -5.45
CA ILE A 95 9.10 -10.13 -6.63
C ILE A 95 10.07 -11.31 -6.42
N TYR A 96 10.61 -11.43 -5.20
CA TYR A 96 11.49 -12.55 -4.86
C TYR A 96 10.72 -13.87 -4.84
N LEU A 97 9.52 -13.87 -4.27
CA LEU A 97 8.63 -15.01 -4.26
C LEU A 97 8.31 -15.47 -5.70
N ALA A 98 7.88 -14.56 -6.56
CA ALA A 98 7.50 -14.87 -7.92
C ALA A 98 8.68 -15.39 -8.76
N ARG A 99 9.87 -14.78 -8.64
CA ARG A 99 11.03 -15.14 -9.45
C ARG A 99 11.80 -16.36 -8.96
N TYR A 100 12.05 -16.43 -7.65
CA TYR A 100 13.00 -17.41 -7.10
C TYR A 100 12.33 -18.62 -6.46
N VAL A 101 11.09 -18.50 -6.04
CA VAL A 101 10.33 -19.62 -5.46
C VAL A 101 9.46 -20.29 -6.51
N PHE A 102 8.71 -19.49 -7.29
CA PHE A 102 7.76 -20.03 -8.28
C PHE A 102 8.26 -20.02 -9.72
N ASP A 103 9.45 -19.48 -9.98
CA ASP A 103 10.06 -19.38 -11.33
C ASP A 103 9.13 -18.70 -12.37
N MET A 104 8.41 -17.68 -11.96
CA MET A 104 7.40 -16.96 -12.73
C MET A 104 7.81 -15.51 -13.03
N GLY A 105 9.13 -15.25 -13.17
CA GLY A 105 9.66 -13.91 -13.39
C GLY A 105 9.02 -13.16 -14.55
N ASP A 106 8.77 -13.85 -15.65
CA ASP A 106 8.27 -13.26 -16.90
C ASP A 106 6.80 -12.81 -16.86
N ILE A 107 6.02 -13.31 -15.90
CA ILE A 107 4.59 -12.97 -15.76
C ILE A 107 4.29 -12.22 -14.45
N SER A 108 5.31 -11.99 -13.61
CA SER A 108 5.16 -11.38 -12.30
C SER A 108 4.52 -9.98 -12.35
N SER A 109 4.88 -9.18 -13.35
CA SER A 109 4.32 -7.84 -13.57
C SER A 109 2.84 -7.88 -13.91
N ARG A 110 2.41 -8.85 -14.73
CA ARG A 110 0.99 -9.04 -15.11
C ARG A 110 0.15 -9.48 -13.91
N ILE A 111 0.67 -10.38 -13.08
CA ILE A 111 -0.01 -10.84 -11.87
C ILE A 111 -0.13 -9.68 -10.86
N LEU A 112 0.93 -8.87 -10.72
CA LEU A 112 0.90 -7.68 -9.88
C LEU A 112 -0.12 -6.64 -10.38
N PHE A 113 -0.27 -6.49 -11.70
CA PHE A 113 -1.32 -5.64 -12.27
C PHE A 113 -2.73 -6.13 -11.88
N LEU A 114 -2.97 -7.45 -11.94
CA LEU A 114 -4.25 -8.05 -11.51
C LEU A 114 -4.53 -7.79 -10.03
N TYR A 115 -3.52 -7.84 -9.17
CA TYR A 115 -3.63 -7.49 -7.75
C TYR A 115 -4.18 -6.06 -7.54
N PHE A 116 -3.60 -5.07 -8.20
CA PHE A 116 -4.04 -3.68 -8.08
C PHE A 116 -5.42 -3.47 -8.73
N LEU A 117 -5.70 -4.13 -9.84
CA LEU A 117 -6.99 -4.08 -10.51
C LEU A 117 -8.09 -4.64 -9.60
N ALA A 118 -7.87 -5.78 -8.98
CA ALA A 118 -8.79 -6.39 -8.03
C ALA A 118 -9.06 -5.45 -6.83
N GLY A 119 -8.01 -4.86 -6.26
CA GLY A 119 -8.12 -3.88 -5.18
C GLY A 119 -8.92 -2.64 -5.55
N LEU A 120 -8.76 -2.14 -6.78
CA LEU A 120 -9.52 -1.00 -7.28
C LEU A 120 -11.00 -1.33 -7.50
N LEU A 121 -11.28 -2.45 -8.15
CA LEU A 121 -12.65 -2.85 -8.50
C LEU A 121 -13.50 -3.17 -7.27
N ILE A 122 -12.90 -3.71 -6.20
CA ILE A 122 -13.61 -4.08 -4.99
C ILE A 122 -13.86 -2.90 -4.03
N MET A 123 -13.21 -1.74 -4.25
CA MET A 123 -13.36 -0.56 -3.37
C MET A 123 -14.82 -0.16 -3.10
N PRO A 124 -15.73 -0.09 -4.10
CA PRO A 124 -17.13 0.26 -3.85
C PRO A 124 -17.84 -0.72 -2.90
N PHE A 125 -17.49 -2.01 -2.98
CA PHE A 125 -18.02 -3.02 -2.07
C PHE A 125 -17.57 -2.76 -0.63
N TRP A 126 -16.28 -2.51 -0.38
CA TRP A 126 -15.76 -2.20 0.95
C TRP A 126 -16.38 -0.92 1.52
N MET A 127 -16.54 0.10 0.69
CA MET A 127 -17.22 1.33 1.10
C MET A 127 -18.65 1.05 1.52
N LYS A 128 -19.44 0.33 0.71
CA LYS A 128 -20.81 -0.04 1.05
C LYS A 128 -20.88 -0.87 2.33
N LEU A 129 -19.98 -1.84 2.50
CA LEU A 129 -19.92 -2.66 3.70
C LEU A 129 -19.62 -1.82 4.95
N SER A 130 -18.73 -0.81 4.81
CA SER A 130 -18.39 0.08 5.92
C SER A 130 -19.56 0.94 6.40
N TYR A 131 -20.51 1.26 5.55
CA TYR A 131 -21.77 1.93 5.94
C TYR A 131 -22.73 0.98 6.67
N ILE A 132 -22.69 -0.33 6.38
CA ILE A 132 -23.62 -1.30 6.98
C ILE A 132 -23.14 -1.76 8.36
N ILE A 133 -21.86 -2.19 8.47
CA ILE A 133 -21.31 -2.80 9.68
C ILE A 133 -20.36 -1.89 10.47
N GLY A 134 -20.04 -0.73 9.90
CA GLY A 134 -19.11 0.24 10.46
C GLY A 134 -17.67 0.08 9.96
N LYS A 135 -16.92 1.21 9.88
CA LYS A 135 -15.56 1.30 9.31
C LYS A 135 -14.55 0.35 10.00
N SER A 136 -14.58 0.28 11.34
CA SER A 136 -13.63 -0.53 12.10
C SER A 136 -13.82 -2.04 11.90
N LYS A 137 -15.08 -2.52 11.83
CA LYS A 137 -15.37 -3.94 11.58
C LYS A 137 -15.01 -4.33 10.15
N THR A 138 -15.31 -3.47 9.19
CA THR A 138 -14.94 -3.68 7.79
C THR A 138 -13.43 -3.76 7.63
N LEU A 139 -12.70 -2.88 8.30
CA LEU A 139 -11.24 -2.91 8.32
C LEU A 139 -10.70 -4.21 8.91
N LEU A 140 -11.27 -4.68 10.03
CA LEU A 140 -10.90 -5.97 10.62
C LEU A 140 -11.11 -7.13 9.64
N ILE A 141 -12.27 -7.19 8.97
CA ILE A 141 -12.57 -8.26 8.01
C ILE A 141 -11.57 -8.24 6.85
N SER A 142 -11.27 -7.07 6.29
CA SER A 142 -10.35 -6.95 5.17
C SER A 142 -8.91 -7.31 5.57
N THR A 143 -8.44 -6.90 6.75
CA THR A 143 -7.09 -7.25 7.23
C THR A 143 -6.98 -8.73 7.58
N LEU A 144 -8.03 -9.35 8.13
CA LEU A 144 -8.08 -10.79 8.32
C LEU A 144 -8.02 -11.55 6.99
N LEU A 145 -8.75 -11.08 5.97
CA LEU A 145 -8.68 -11.66 4.63
C LEU A 145 -7.26 -11.59 4.08
N CYS A 146 -6.58 -10.45 4.19
CA CYS A 146 -5.18 -10.30 3.80
C CYS A 146 -4.27 -11.29 4.55
N SER A 147 -4.40 -11.39 5.87
CA SER A 147 -3.59 -12.27 6.70
C SER A 147 -3.78 -13.74 6.35
N LEU A 148 -5.03 -14.18 6.17
CA LEU A 148 -5.35 -15.55 5.77
C LEU A 148 -4.80 -15.88 4.38
N THR A 149 -4.91 -14.93 3.44
CA THR A 149 -4.38 -15.09 2.09
C THR A 149 -2.86 -15.21 2.10
N LEU A 150 -2.16 -14.36 2.86
CA LEU A 150 -0.70 -14.45 3.00
C LEU A 150 -0.28 -15.77 3.64
N SER A 151 -0.98 -16.21 4.69
CA SER A 151 -0.70 -17.52 5.31
C SER A 151 -0.91 -18.68 4.35
N ALA A 152 -1.83 -18.57 3.40
CA ALA A 152 -2.09 -19.62 2.41
C ALA A 152 -0.93 -19.83 1.43
N TYR A 153 -0.06 -18.82 1.21
CA TYR A 153 1.13 -18.98 0.36
C TYR A 153 2.09 -20.07 0.88
N ILE A 154 2.12 -20.31 2.18
CA ILE A 154 2.98 -21.34 2.81
C ILE A 154 2.61 -22.76 2.36
N PHE A 155 1.34 -22.96 1.98
CA PHE A 155 0.80 -24.28 1.64
C PHE A 155 0.78 -24.56 0.12
N ILE A 156 1.33 -23.66 -0.71
CA ILE A 156 1.36 -23.87 -2.17
C ILE A 156 2.45 -24.87 -2.53
N ASP A 157 2.05 -25.95 -3.19
CA ASP A 157 2.99 -26.84 -3.85
C ASP A 157 3.46 -26.18 -5.16
N THR A 158 4.79 -26.18 -5.41
CA THR A 158 5.41 -25.52 -6.56
C THR A 158 5.06 -26.17 -7.90
N ARG A 159 4.49 -27.37 -7.92
CA ARG A 159 4.21 -28.15 -9.14
C ARG A 159 3.05 -27.61 -9.98
N ASP A 160 2.01 -27.03 -9.32
CA ASP A 160 0.82 -26.45 -9.98
C ASP A 160 0.57 -25.02 -9.50
N ALA A 161 1.65 -24.28 -9.25
CA ALA A 161 1.61 -23.02 -8.50
C ALA A 161 0.88 -21.88 -9.23
N LEU A 162 0.90 -21.82 -10.57
CA LEU A 162 0.43 -20.63 -11.30
C LEU A 162 -1.05 -20.28 -11.06
N PRO A 163 -2.03 -21.20 -11.19
CA PRO A 163 -3.43 -20.83 -10.95
C PRO A 163 -3.69 -20.42 -9.52
N VAL A 164 -3.05 -21.11 -8.58
CA VAL A 164 -3.21 -20.83 -7.13
C VAL A 164 -2.56 -19.50 -6.78
N LEU A 165 -1.37 -19.23 -7.30
CA LEU A 165 -0.66 -17.96 -7.12
C LEU A 165 -1.52 -16.79 -7.64
N ILE A 166 -2.08 -16.89 -8.84
CA ILE A 166 -2.97 -15.87 -9.40
C ILE A 166 -4.20 -15.66 -8.50
N ALA A 167 -4.85 -16.75 -8.09
CA ALA A 167 -6.04 -16.68 -7.25
C ALA A 167 -5.74 -16.01 -5.90
N LEU A 168 -4.67 -16.39 -5.22
CA LEU A 168 -4.26 -15.79 -3.95
C LEU A 168 -3.83 -14.33 -4.12
N THR A 169 -3.14 -13.98 -5.21
CA THR A 169 -2.76 -12.60 -5.48
C THR A 169 -3.98 -11.70 -5.69
N ILE A 170 -4.99 -12.18 -6.43
CA ILE A 170 -6.26 -11.48 -6.61
C ILE A 170 -7.00 -11.35 -5.26
N LEU A 171 -7.06 -12.43 -4.50
CA LEU A 171 -7.72 -12.44 -3.19
C LEU A 171 -7.06 -11.49 -2.19
N TYR A 172 -5.72 -11.44 -2.19
CA TYR A 172 -4.95 -10.47 -1.41
C TYR A 172 -5.25 -9.04 -1.86
N GLY A 173 -5.32 -8.79 -3.18
CA GLY A 173 -5.70 -7.50 -3.75
C GLY A 173 -7.09 -7.05 -3.32
N ILE A 174 -8.05 -7.97 -3.28
CA ILE A 174 -9.40 -7.72 -2.76
C ILE A 174 -9.34 -7.23 -1.31
N GLY A 175 -8.62 -7.92 -0.43
CA GLY A 175 -8.44 -7.51 0.96
C GLY A 175 -7.72 -6.17 1.11
N TYR A 176 -6.67 -5.94 0.33
CA TYR A 176 -5.82 -4.75 0.40
C TYR A 176 -6.53 -3.44 0.03
N GLY A 177 -7.57 -3.49 -0.81
CA GLY A 177 -8.32 -2.30 -1.23
C GLY A 177 -8.97 -1.52 -0.08
N ALA A 178 -9.33 -2.17 1.03
CA ALA A 178 -10.04 -1.55 2.14
C ALA A 178 -9.16 -0.73 3.11
N PRO A 179 -8.02 -1.21 3.63
CA PRO A 179 -7.24 -0.52 4.67
C PRO A 179 -6.87 0.90 4.27
N PHE A 180 -6.36 1.11 3.07
CA PHE A 180 -5.94 2.41 2.58
C PHE A 180 -7.06 3.46 2.56
N THR A 181 -8.28 3.05 2.23
CA THR A 181 -9.45 3.94 2.15
C THR A 181 -10.09 4.15 3.52
N LEU A 182 -10.22 3.07 4.29
CA LEU A 182 -10.91 3.10 5.57
C LEU A 182 -10.12 3.81 6.68
N THR A 183 -8.79 3.71 6.69
CA THR A 183 -7.97 4.46 7.66
C THR A 183 -8.09 5.96 7.44
N ARG A 184 -8.17 6.41 6.19
CA ARG A 184 -8.43 7.82 5.85
C ARG A 184 -9.83 8.26 6.23
N ALA A 185 -10.83 7.39 6.04
CA ALA A 185 -12.20 7.67 6.45
C ALA A 185 -12.36 7.70 7.99
N LEU A 186 -11.61 6.87 8.73
CA LEU A 186 -11.55 6.95 10.19
C LEU A 186 -10.84 8.23 10.66
N MET A 187 -9.79 8.65 9.94
CA MET A 187 -9.10 9.90 10.26
C MET A 187 -10.00 11.11 10.04
N ALA A 188 -10.86 11.13 9.01
CA ALA A 188 -11.85 12.17 8.80
C ALA A 188 -12.79 12.31 10.01
N ASP A 189 -13.34 11.20 10.52
CA ASP A 189 -14.20 11.22 11.70
C ASP A 189 -13.47 11.78 12.95
N ILE A 190 -12.17 11.51 13.07
CA ILE A 190 -11.35 12.04 14.18
C ILE A 190 -11.11 13.55 14.03
N VAL A 191 -10.89 14.01 12.80
CA VAL A 191 -10.74 15.45 12.49
C VAL A 191 -12.02 16.19 12.80
N ASP A 192 -13.17 15.67 12.38
CA ASP A 192 -14.48 16.28 12.66
C ASP A 192 -14.76 16.34 14.17
N ALA A 193 -14.43 15.26 14.90
CA ALA A 193 -14.56 15.25 16.37
C ALA A 193 -13.60 16.22 17.06
N ASP A 194 -12.39 16.43 16.54
CA ASP A 194 -11.44 17.40 17.04
C ASP A 194 -11.92 18.84 16.79
N GLU A 195 -12.43 19.12 15.59
CA GLU A 195 -13.00 20.42 15.23
C GLU A 195 -14.18 20.79 16.16
N LEU A 196 -15.10 19.86 16.40
CA LEU A 196 -16.22 20.06 17.32
C LEU A 196 -15.79 20.35 18.77
N ARG A 197 -14.65 19.78 19.20
CA ARG A 197 -14.15 19.94 20.56
C ARG A 197 -13.29 21.20 20.78
N THR A 198 -12.54 21.58 19.76
CA THR A 198 -11.51 22.63 19.88
C THR A 198 -11.81 23.88 19.09
N GLU A 199 -12.86 23.84 18.23
CA GLU A 199 -13.22 24.90 17.27
C GLU A 199 -12.09 25.25 16.28
N ASN A 200 -11.07 24.39 16.19
CA ASN A 200 -9.91 24.59 15.31
C ASN A 200 -9.96 23.67 14.09
N LYS A 201 -9.93 24.26 12.90
CA LYS A 201 -9.84 23.51 11.63
C LYS A 201 -8.39 23.18 11.30
N ARG A 202 -7.96 21.95 11.59
CA ARG A 202 -6.58 21.49 11.34
C ARG A 202 -6.47 20.11 10.67
N PRO A 203 -7.27 19.82 9.63
CA PRO A 203 -7.25 18.52 8.95
C PRO A 203 -5.85 18.17 8.41
N GLY A 204 -5.14 19.15 7.85
CA GLY A 204 -3.78 18.95 7.31
C GLY A 204 -2.80 18.40 8.34
N LEU A 205 -2.89 18.79 9.63
CA LEU A 205 -2.07 18.24 10.69
C LEU A 205 -2.34 16.76 10.92
N PHE A 206 -3.60 16.37 11.02
CA PHE A 206 -3.99 14.96 11.26
C PHE A 206 -3.58 14.05 10.11
N TYR A 207 -3.82 14.46 8.85
CA TYR A 207 -3.44 13.68 7.69
C TYR A 207 -1.91 13.65 7.46
N SER A 208 -1.18 14.69 7.85
CA SER A 208 0.30 14.66 7.80
C SER A 208 0.88 13.66 8.81
N ILE A 209 0.33 13.62 10.04
CA ILE A 209 0.71 12.63 11.04
C ILE A 209 0.39 11.21 10.55
N LEU A 210 -0.81 10.97 10.01
CA LEU A 210 -1.20 9.67 9.45
C LEU A 210 -0.22 9.21 8.37
N THR A 211 0.08 10.10 7.42
CA THR A 211 1.02 9.82 6.32
C THR A 211 2.43 9.56 6.83
N THR A 212 2.88 10.28 7.85
CA THR A 212 4.19 10.07 8.48
C THR A 212 4.26 8.67 9.10
N PHE A 213 3.26 8.26 9.87
CA PHE A 213 3.20 6.92 10.46
C PHE A 213 3.18 5.82 9.39
N SER A 214 2.43 6.02 8.31
CA SER A 214 2.43 5.12 7.15
C SER A 214 3.82 4.99 6.53
N LYS A 215 4.51 6.09 6.26
CA LYS A 215 5.85 6.09 5.64
C LYS A 215 6.93 5.51 6.56
N VAL A 216 6.87 5.82 7.85
CA VAL A 216 7.79 5.26 8.85
C VAL A 216 7.58 3.74 8.96
N GLY A 217 6.34 3.27 9.02
CA GLY A 217 6.03 1.85 9.03
C GLY A 217 6.56 1.12 7.80
N ALA A 218 6.32 1.69 6.62
CA ALA A 218 6.82 1.15 5.36
C ALA A 218 8.36 1.09 5.32
N ALA A 219 9.05 2.15 5.72
CA ALA A 219 10.52 2.22 5.69
C ALA A 219 11.16 1.20 6.64
N ILE A 220 10.65 1.09 7.88
CA ILE A 220 11.14 0.11 8.85
C ILE A 220 10.89 -1.31 8.33
N ALA A 221 9.72 -1.57 7.78
CA ALA A 221 9.35 -2.89 7.28
C ALA A 221 10.23 -3.34 6.11
N VAL A 222 10.44 -2.47 5.11
CA VAL A 222 11.30 -2.75 3.95
C VAL A 222 12.75 -2.94 4.39
N GLY A 223 13.25 -2.08 5.29
CA GLY A 223 14.60 -2.22 5.86
C GLY A 223 14.78 -3.56 6.57
N ALA A 224 13.83 -3.95 7.41
CA ALA A 224 13.86 -5.23 8.12
C ALA A 224 13.86 -6.43 7.17
N VAL A 225 13.04 -6.41 6.11
CA VAL A 225 12.98 -7.49 5.11
C VAL A 225 14.32 -7.66 4.42
N TYR A 226 14.92 -6.58 3.90
CA TYR A 226 16.20 -6.71 3.19
C TYR A 226 17.36 -7.10 4.11
N SER A 227 17.39 -6.57 5.34
CA SER A 227 18.38 -6.99 6.34
C SER A 227 18.23 -8.47 6.69
N TYR A 228 17.00 -8.96 6.79
CA TYR A 228 16.71 -10.37 7.07
C TYR A 228 17.12 -11.28 5.90
N LEU A 229 16.82 -10.90 4.66
CA LEU A 229 17.24 -11.64 3.46
C LEU A 229 18.76 -11.71 3.34
N GLU A 230 19.48 -10.60 3.61
CA GLU A 230 20.93 -10.58 3.61
C GLU A 230 21.52 -11.50 4.70
N TRP A 231 20.98 -11.42 5.92
CA TRP A 231 21.40 -12.26 7.02
C TRP A 231 21.16 -13.76 6.76
N SER A 232 20.09 -14.10 6.04
CA SER A 232 19.77 -15.47 5.64
C SER A 232 20.64 -16.03 4.51
N GLY A 233 21.55 -15.20 3.95
CA GLY A 233 22.46 -15.57 2.86
C GLY A 233 21.82 -15.50 1.47
N PHE A 234 20.63 -14.90 1.33
CA PHE A 234 20.02 -14.71 0.02
C PHE A 234 20.81 -13.72 -0.82
N ARG A 235 21.19 -14.12 -2.05
CA ARG A 235 21.84 -13.26 -3.04
C ARG A 235 20.98 -13.13 -4.29
N PRO A 236 20.56 -11.92 -4.66
CA PRO A 236 19.83 -11.70 -5.90
C PRO A 236 20.65 -12.16 -7.11
N GLY A 237 20.04 -13.00 -7.97
CA GLY A 237 20.69 -13.54 -9.17
C GLY A 237 21.21 -14.97 -9.04
N GLU A 238 21.31 -15.52 -7.84
CA GLU A 238 21.58 -16.95 -7.60
C GLU A 238 20.23 -17.70 -7.42
N VAL A 239 20.19 -18.95 -7.85
CA VAL A 239 19.02 -19.80 -7.59
C VAL A 239 18.89 -19.99 -6.09
N ALA A 240 17.75 -19.64 -5.53
CA ALA A 240 17.50 -19.79 -4.10
C ALA A 240 17.62 -21.27 -3.70
N SER A 241 18.45 -21.55 -2.69
CA SER A 241 18.48 -22.89 -2.08
C SER A 241 17.11 -23.20 -1.45
N GLU A 242 16.82 -24.47 -1.22
CA GLU A 242 15.57 -24.89 -0.57
C GLU A 242 15.38 -24.23 0.80
N GLU A 243 16.46 -23.95 1.53
CA GLU A 243 16.45 -23.22 2.78
C GLU A 243 16.02 -21.76 2.60
N VAL A 244 16.54 -21.09 1.56
CA VAL A 244 16.19 -19.69 1.25
C VAL A 244 14.75 -19.59 0.76
N LYS A 245 14.25 -20.57 0.00
CA LYS A 245 12.85 -20.64 -0.39
C LYS A 245 11.94 -20.69 0.84
N GLY A 246 12.28 -21.53 1.83
CA GLY A 246 11.58 -21.57 3.11
C GLY A 246 11.55 -20.22 3.81
N ILE A 247 12.67 -19.49 3.82
CA ILE A 247 12.79 -18.18 4.47
C ILE A 247 11.94 -17.09 3.78
N ILE A 248 11.83 -17.12 2.46
CA ILE A 248 11.01 -16.16 1.70
C ILE A 248 9.50 -16.42 1.92
N LEU A 249 9.11 -17.66 2.20
CA LEU A 249 7.72 -18.05 2.44
C LEU A 249 7.26 -17.79 3.89
N PHE A 250 8.17 -17.77 4.85
CA PHE A 250 7.91 -17.48 6.27
C PHE A 250 8.20 -16.04 6.65
#